data_95bdaff9e2e508612ccaf36c64a54c9f
#
_entry.id   95bdaff9e2e508612ccaf36c64a54c9f
#
_cell.length_a   1.000
_cell.length_b   1.000
_cell.length_c   1.000
_cell.angle_alpha   90.00
_cell.angle_beta   90.00
_cell.angle_gamma   90.00
#
_symmetry.space_group_name_H-M   'P 1'
#
loop_
_entity.id
_entity.type
_entity.pdbx_description
1 polymer ?
#
loop_
_entity_poly.entity_id
_entity_poly.type
_entity_poly.pdbx_seq_one_letter_code
_entity_poly.pdbx_strand_id
1 'polypeptide(L)'
;MDDDYEKFEGVISRDEFERKVNEKIKEFQGLLTREGAISILASELGVTLSQPKDVSITISDIKEGMTNIDIVGKIARISEVKQFVRRTTGTTGKILSLELADETGTIRVALWDDDADAASTLNAGDTIEVVGAYAKKGLNNSLELSLSRMGTVKRSDAEVDVPVKGPEHVEIASLAENMYNVTLVGVVAGVSDVREYERSGRSFKVCSLFLRDNTGQVRVSLWNKHAERTRSLSMGDVVRFVGCHTKMGLNGVEVQTNSYTQFETNPDIDGLSLPTIDADVQLSELSTDNQFFSVRGVVTQVYEPRSFFRDDGTEVMV
;
A
#
# COMPACT_ATOMS: atom_id res chain seq x y z
N MET A 1 -1.83 34.69 25.26
CA MET A 1 -3.13 35.33 25.36
C MET A 1 -3.39 36.41 24.30
N ASP A 2 -2.43 36.74 23.48
CA ASP A 2 -2.54 37.80 22.43
C ASP A 2 -2.78 37.25 21.01
N ASP A 3 -2.77 35.94 20.83
CA ASP A 3 -2.69 35.29 19.50
C ASP A 3 -4.07 35.04 18.85
N ASP A 4 -5.14 34.95 19.64
CA ASP A 4 -6.47 34.53 19.13
C ASP A 4 -7.14 35.59 18.25
N TYR A 5 -6.89 36.88 18.52
CA TYR A 5 -7.48 38.01 17.78
C TYR A 5 -6.80 38.27 16.43
N GLU A 6 -5.52 37.96 16.27
CA GLU A 6 -4.78 38.21 15.03
C GLU A 6 -5.48 37.69 13.76
N LYS A 7 -6.16 36.56 13.90
CA LYS A 7 -6.90 35.91 12.78
C LYS A 7 -8.20 36.61 12.41
N PHE A 8 -8.68 37.48 13.27
CA PHE A 8 -9.87 38.31 13.05
C PHE A 8 -9.55 39.75 12.71
N GLU A 9 -8.27 40.11 12.67
CA GLU A 9 -7.80 41.44 12.31
C GLU A 9 -8.23 41.80 10.87
N GLY A 10 -8.89 42.90 10.71
CA GLY A 10 -9.49 43.30 9.42
C GLY A 10 -10.91 42.81 9.16
N VAL A 11 -11.45 41.93 10.00
CA VAL A 11 -12.85 41.42 9.92
C VAL A 11 -13.72 42.11 11.00
N ILE A 12 -13.24 42.14 12.24
CA ILE A 12 -13.90 42.84 13.37
C ILE A 12 -12.86 43.48 14.27
N SER A 13 -13.30 44.50 15.07
CA SER A 13 -12.42 45.14 16.06
C SER A 13 -12.17 44.21 17.26
N ARG A 14 -11.05 44.45 17.98
CA ARG A 14 -10.69 43.66 19.17
C ARG A 14 -11.78 43.69 20.25
N ASP A 15 -12.38 44.89 20.47
CA ASP A 15 -13.45 45.04 21.46
C ASP A 15 -14.73 44.26 21.05
N GLU A 16 -15.01 44.23 19.79
CA GLU A 16 -16.13 43.49 19.23
C GLU A 16 -15.90 41.97 19.27
N PHE A 17 -14.67 41.53 19.02
CA PHE A 17 -14.27 40.15 19.15
C PHE A 17 -14.47 39.66 20.59
N GLU A 18 -13.92 40.36 21.57
CA GLU A 18 -14.08 39.95 23.00
C GLU A 18 -15.54 39.95 23.43
N ARG A 19 -16.33 40.93 23.00
CA ARG A 19 -17.75 41.01 23.29
C ARG A 19 -18.49 39.77 22.73
N LYS A 20 -18.27 39.44 21.45
CA LYS A 20 -18.94 38.30 20.79
C LYS A 20 -18.52 36.96 21.38
N VAL A 21 -17.24 36.77 21.71
CA VAL A 21 -16.77 35.55 22.39
C VAL A 21 -17.46 35.38 23.73
N ASN A 22 -17.54 36.44 24.53
CA ASN A 22 -18.23 36.39 25.83
C ASN A 22 -19.76 36.18 25.72
N GLU A 23 -20.40 36.73 24.68
CA GLU A 23 -21.81 36.48 24.36
C GLU A 23 -22.04 35.02 24.06
N LYS A 24 -21.20 34.39 23.22
CA LYS A 24 -21.29 32.95 22.92
C LYS A 24 -21.12 32.08 24.15
N ILE A 25 -20.16 32.36 25.02
CA ILE A 25 -19.96 31.61 26.26
C ILE A 25 -21.20 31.70 27.14
N LYS A 26 -21.85 32.88 27.23
CA LYS A 26 -23.08 33.08 28.01
C LYS A 26 -24.28 32.38 27.35
N GLU A 27 -24.42 32.42 26.05
CA GLU A 27 -25.50 31.76 25.30
C GLU A 27 -25.53 30.25 25.58
N PHE A 28 -24.37 29.63 25.68
CA PHE A 28 -24.24 28.22 26.03
C PHE A 28 -24.09 27.93 27.52
N GLN A 29 -24.51 28.88 28.38
CA GLN A 29 -24.58 28.73 29.85
C GLN A 29 -23.27 28.27 30.51
N GLY A 30 -22.11 28.63 29.93
CA GLY A 30 -20.79 28.25 30.43
C GLY A 30 -20.35 26.82 30.10
N LEU A 31 -21.10 26.10 29.31
CA LEU A 31 -20.68 24.77 28.79
C LEU A 31 -19.64 24.86 27.66
N LEU A 32 -19.47 26.05 27.10
CA LEU A 32 -18.56 26.29 26.00
C LEU A 32 -17.24 26.91 26.52
N THR A 33 -16.10 26.34 26.13
CA THR A 33 -14.82 26.95 26.46
C THR A 33 -14.57 28.21 25.58
N ARG A 34 -13.63 29.07 25.98
CA ARG A 34 -13.25 30.23 25.17
C ARG A 34 -12.84 29.86 23.74
N GLU A 35 -12.05 28.79 23.60
CA GLU A 35 -11.62 28.28 22.30
C GLU A 35 -12.82 27.80 21.46
N GLY A 36 -13.77 27.12 22.09
CA GLY A 36 -15.01 26.69 21.43
C GLY A 36 -15.85 27.88 20.95
N ALA A 37 -15.95 28.97 21.75
CA ALA A 37 -16.65 30.19 21.38
C ALA A 37 -15.96 30.89 20.20
N ILE A 38 -14.62 30.95 20.20
CA ILE A 38 -13.80 31.48 19.10
C ILE A 38 -14.01 30.69 17.82
N SER A 39 -14.06 29.35 17.91
CA SER A 39 -14.29 28.48 16.76
C SER A 39 -15.66 28.71 16.11
N ILE A 40 -16.70 28.86 16.93
CA ILE A 40 -18.05 29.19 16.43
C ILE A 40 -18.06 30.58 15.77
N LEU A 41 -17.45 31.56 16.42
CA LEU A 41 -17.37 32.93 15.90
C LEU A 41 -16.63 33.00 14.56
N ALA A 42 -15.53 32.24 14.42
CA ALA A 42 -14.78 32.14 13.17
C ALA A 42 -15.64 31.54 12.05
N SER A 43 -16.38 30.47 12.34
CA SER A 43 -17.31 29.87 11.36
C SER A 43 -18.40 30.86 10.91
N GLU A 44 -18.95 31.64 11.84
CA GLU A 44 -19.98 32.66 11.53
C GLU A 44 -19.45 33.82 10.68
N LEU A 45 -18.16 34.18 10.89
CA LEU A 45 -17.54 35.29 10.18
C LEU A 45 -16.76 34.86 8.93
N GLY A 46 -16.75 33.54 8.61
CA GLY A 46 -15.99 33.00 7.49
C GLY A 46 -14.46 33.10 7.65
N VAL A 47 -14.01 33.26 8.91
CA VAL A 47 -12.59 33.31 9.24
C VAL A 47 -12.06 31.88 9.39
N THR A 48 -11.06 31.51 8.60
CA THR A 48 -10.39 30.22 8.75
C THR A 48 -9.43 30.30 9.93
N LEU A 49 -9.78 29.66 11.03
CA LEU A 49 -8.84 29.44 12.13
C LEU A 49 -7.84 28.37 11.68
N SER A 50 -6.77 28.76 10.99
CA SER A 50 -5.60 27.90 10.98
C SER A 50 -5.10 27.85 12.41
N GLN A 51 -5.34 26.76 13.12
CA GLN A 51 -4.67 26.55 14.40
C GLN A 51 -3.17 26.51 14.13
N PRO A 52 -2.33 27.16 14.94
CA PRO A 52 -0.92 26.85 14.94
C PRO A 52 -0.82 25.38 15.34
N LYS A 53 -0.42 24.52 14.38
CA LYS A 53 -0.05 23.14 14.65
C LYS A 53 1.31 23.11 15.35
N ASP A 54 1.37 23.57 16.59
CA ASP A 54 2.59 23.51 17.38
C ASP A 54 2.63 22.31 18.34
N VAL A 55 1.77 21.32 18.15
CA VAL A 55 2.00 19.96 18.66
C VAL A 55 1.50 18.99 17.58
N SER A 56 2.25 18.79 16.54
CA SER A 56 2.01 17.68 15.65
C SER A 56 2.32 16.41 16.43
N ILE A 57 1.28 15.64 16.77
CA ILE A 57 1.44 14.27 17.28
C ILE A 57 2.32 13.52 16.28
N THR A 58 3.38 12.91 16.76
CA THR A 58 4.21 12.02 15.97
C THR A 58 3.71 10.58 16.06
N ILE A 59 4.12 9.74 15.13
CA ILE A 59 3.71 8.32 15.13
C ILE A 59 4.13 7.62 16.44
N SER A 60 5.29 7.99 17.01
CA SER A 60 5.76 7.42 18.29
C SER A 60 4.91 7.78 19.50
N ASP A 61 4.15 8.87 19.43
CA ASP A 61 3.28 9.32 20.52
C ASP A 61 1.93 8.58 20.53
N ILE A 62 1.57 7.93 19.42
CA ILE A 62 0.27 7.30 19.25
C ILE A 62 0.17 6.03 20.09
N LYS A 63 -0.87 5.95 20.90
CA LYS A 63 -1.17 4.79 21.77
C LYS A 63 -2.56 4.25 21.47
N GLU A 64 -2.76 2.96 21.76
CA GLU A 64 -4.06 2.33 21.64
C GLU A 64 -5.14 3.09 22.44
N GLY A 65 -6.30 3.28 21.81
CA GLY A 65 -7.43 3.98 22.41
C GLY A 65 -7.42 5.50 22.25
N MET A 66 -6.36 6.10 21.73
CA MET A 66 -6.36 7.53 21.38
C MET A 66 -7.38 7.83 20.29
N THR A 67 -8.06 8.95 20.42
CA THR A 67 -9.09 9.45 19.49
C THR A 67 -8.79 10.89 19.08
N ASN A 68 -9.40 11.35 18.02
CA ASN A 68 -9.21 12.70 17.48
C ASN A 68 -7.73 13.00 17.16
N ILE A 69 -7.10 12.05 16.48
CA ILE A 69 -5.70 12.13 16.09
C ILE A 69 -5.62 12.85 14.76
N ASP A 70 -4.86 13.94 14.74
CA ASP A 70 -4.46 14.65 13.53
C ASP A 70 -2.97 14.47 13.33
N ILE A 71 -2.59 13.93 12.17
CA ILE A 71 -1.18 13.61 11.87
C ILE A 71 -0.87 13.87 10.40
N VAL A 72 0.33 14.39 10.16
CA VAL A 72 0.90 14.56 8.82
C VAL A 72 2.04 13.56 8.65
N GLY A 73 2.10 12.96 7.49
CA GLY A 73 3.16 12.01 7.16
C GLY A 73 3.25 11.72 5.68
N LYS A 74 4.27 11.00 5.30
CA LYS A 74 4.49 10.56 3.92
C LYS A 74 4.01 9.12 3.76
N ILE A 75 3.30 8.83 2.67
CA ILE A 75 2.86 7.47 2.36
C ILE A 75 4.07 6.62 1.98
N ALA A 76 4.45 5.69 2.83
CA ALA A 76 5.51 4.73 2.55
C ALA A 76 5.06 3.63 1.58
N ARG A 77 3.84 3.13 1.79
CA ARG A 77 3.20 2.10 0.96
C ARG A 77 1.70 2.29 0.93
N ILE A 78 1.06 1.94 -0.18
CA ILE A 78 -0.38 2.01 -0.34
C ILE A 78 -0.88 0.78 -1.09
N SER A 79 -1.98 0.17 -0.62
CA SER A 79 -2.60 -0.97 -1.29
C SER A 79 -3.62 -0.51 -2.34
N GLU A 80 -3.94 -1.38 -3.29
CA GLU A 80 -5.17 -1.19 -4.06
C GLU A 80 -6.42 -1.32 -3.15
N VAL A 81 -7.53 -0.73 -3.60
CA VAL A 81 -8.83 -0.93 -2.96
C VAL A 81 -9.24 -2.40 -3.06
N LYS A 82 -9.52 -3.02 -1.93
CA LYS A 82 -10.01 -4.41 -1.84
C LYS A 82 -11.48 -4.42 -1.48
N GLN A 83 -12.24 -5.24 -2.17
CA GLN A 83 -13.63 -5.52 -1.81
C GLN A 83 -13.70 -6.79 -0.95
N PHE A 84 -14.65 -6.80 -0.01
CA PHE A 84 -14.94 -7.96 0.83
C PHE A 84 -16.43 -7.99 1.20
N VAL A 85 -16.93 -9.17 1.55
CA VAL A 85 -18.30 -9.31 2.03
C VAL A 85 -18.31 -9.22 3.55
N ARG A 86 -19.11 -8.29 4.09
CA ARG A 86 -19.30 -8.14 5.55
C ARG A 86 -20.06 -9.34 6.09
N ARG A 87 -19.48 -10.05 7.05
CA ARG A 87 -20.09 -11.27 7.63
C ARG A 87 -21.40 -11.01 8.36
N THR A 88 -21.58 -9.81 8.91
CA THR A 88 -22.77 -9.44 9.71
C THR A 88 -23.95 -9.02 8.85
N THR A 89 -23.72 -8.37 7.72
CA THR A 89 -24.77 -7.76 6.88
C THR A 89 -24.88 -8.39 5.50
N GLY A 90 -23.90 -9.18 5.06
CA GLY A 90 -23.82 -9.70 3.69
C GLY A 90 -23.53 -8.65 2.62
N THR A 91 -23.38 -7.36 3.00
CA THR A 91 -23.10 -6.29 2.05
C THR A 91 -21.62 -6.26 1.66
N THR A 92 -21.32 -5.76 0.46
CA THR A 92 -19.95 -5.52 0.03
C THR A 92 -19.39 -4.29 0.73
N GLY A 93 -18.21 -4.44 1.33
CA GLY A 93 -17.41 -3.34 1.87
C GLY A 93 -16.12 -3.17 1.07
N LYS A 94 -15.49 -2.02 1.20
CA LYS A 94 -14.20 -1.70 0.60
C LYS A 94 -13.19 -1.37 1.68
N ILE A 95 -11.93 -1.69 1.45
CA ILE A 95 -10.81 -1.31 2.31
C ILE A 95 -9.60 -0.96 1.47
N LEU A 96 -8.95 0.14 1.80
CA LEU A 96 -7.62 0.52 1.35
C LEU A 96 -6.74 0.63 2.60
N SER A 97 -5.54 0.10 2.53
CA SER A 97 -4.56 0.22 3.60
C SER A 97 -3.35 0.98 3.09
N LEU A 98 -2.90 1.96 3.85
CA LEU A 98 -1.63 2.62 3.60
C LEU A 98 -0.76 2.57 4.86
N GLU A 99 0.53 2.73 4.68
CA GLU A 99 1.51 2.88 5.74
C GLU A 99 2.02 4.32 5.68
N LEU A 100 1.72 5.07 6.73
CA LEU A 100 2.12 6.45 6.92
C LEU A 100 3.44 6.48 7.69
N ALA A 101 4.37 7.31 7.28
CA ALA A 101 5.69 7.49 7.90
C ALA A 101 5.94 8.95 8.27
N ASP A 102 6.55 9.15 9.43
CA ASP A 102 7.19 10.39 9.86
C ASP A 102 8.62 10.09 10.34
N GLU A 103 9.32 11.07 10.87
CA GLU A 103 10.69 10.90 11.38
C GLU A 103 10.79 9.95 12.58
N THR A 104 9.68 9.61 13.23
CA THR A 104 9.62 8.80 14.44
C THR A 104 9.26 7.35 14.19
N GLY A 105 8.67 7.04 13.03
CA GLY A 105 8.29 5.66 12.70
C GLY A 105 7.29 5.51 11.57
N THR A 106 6.59 4.38 11.57
CA THR A 106 5.53 4.09 10.61
C THR A 106 4.28 3.57 11.30
N ILE A 107 3.12 3.92 10.78
CA ILE A 107 1.83 3.43 11.26
C ILE A 107 0.91 3.07 10.09
N ARG A 108 0.18 1.97 10.23
CA ARG A 108 -0.84 1.59 9.27
C ARG A 108 -2.08 2.46 9.43
N VAL A 109 -2.63 2.95 8.32
CA VAL A 109 -3.93 3.62 8.25
C VAL A 109 -4.87 2.75 7.43
N ALA A 110 -6.02 2.38 7.99
CA ALA A 110 -7.06 1.59 7.34
C ALA A 110 -8.24 2.49 6.98
N LEU A 111 -8.48 2.65 5.69
CA LEU A 111 -9.55 3.45 5.11
C LEU A 111 -10.66 2.54 4.58
N TRP A 112 -11.91 2.87 4.85
CA TRP A 112 -13.05 2.02 4.57
C TRP A 112 -14.04 2.69 3.63
N ASP A 113 -14.66 1.92 2.76
CA ASP A 113 -15.74 2.32 1.86
C ASP A 113 -15.43 3.60 1.06
N ASP A 114 -16.15 4.69 1.29
CA ASP A 114 -15.99 5.96 0.57
C ASP A 114 -14.60 6.57 0.80
N ASP A 115 -14.02 6.42 2.00
CA ASP A 115 -12.66 6.88 2.30
C ASP A 115 -11.62 6.07 1.51
N ALA A 116 -11.86 4.77 1.31
CA ALA A 116 -10.99 3.94 0.49
C ALA A 116 -11.03 4.35 -0.99
N ASP A 117 -12.21 4.70 -1.51
CA ASP A 117 -12.37 5.20 -2.87
C ASP A 117 -11.70 6.57 -3.05
N ALA A 118 -11.90 7.49 -2.10
CA ALA A 118 -11.28 8.82 -2.13
C ALA A 118 -9.75 8.76 -2.11
N ALA A 119 -9.18 7.83 -1.33
CA ALA A 119 -7.74 7.64 -1.23
C ALA A 119 -7.13 6.84 -2.40
N SER A 120 -7.94 6.31 -3.33
CA SER A 120 -7.46 5.49 -4.45
C SER A 120 -6.53 6.22 -5.43
N THR A 121 -6.56 7.57 -5.42
CA THR A 121 -5.70 8.43 -6.25
C THR A 121 -4.36 8.78 -5.60
N LEU A 122 -4.15 8.39 -4.34
CA LEU A 122 -2.91 8.63 -3.61
C LEU A 122 -1.85 7.59 -4.02
N ASN A 123 -0.59 8.01 -3.93
CA ASN A 123 0.55 7.16 -4.27
C ASN A 123 1.58 7.12 -3.12
N ALA A 124 2.42 6.11 -3.13
CA ALA A 124 3.60 6.09 -2.27
C ALA A 124 4.49 7.31 -2.60
N GLY A 125 4.98 7.97 -1.58
CA GLY A 125 5.73 9.23 -1.68
C GLY A 125 4.88 10.49 -1.50
N ASP A 126 3.55 10.42 -1.64
CA ASP A 126 2.67 11.56 -1.35
C ASP A 126 2.72 11.90 0.14
N THR A 127 2.74 13.19 0.46
CA THR A 127 2.50 13.66 1.82
C THR A 127 1.00 13.85 2.02
N ILE A 128 0.47 13.34 3.12
CA ILE A 128 -0.94 13.44 3.48
C ILE A 128 -1.12 13.92 4.91
N GLU A 129 -2.25 14.54 5.12
CA GLU A 129 -2.81 14.86 6.42
C GLU A 129 -3.98 13.92 6.71
N VAL A 130 -3.91 13.21 7.83
CA VAL A 130 -4.97 12.38 8.38
C VAL A 130 -5.57 13.13 9.55
N VAL A 131 -6.86 13.45 9.50
CA VAL A 131 -7.56 14.26 10.51
C VAL A 131 -8.66 13.45 11.16
N GLY A 132 -8.83 13.56 12.47
CA GLY A 132 -9.90 12.93 13.24
C GLY A 132 -9.82 11.39 13.25
N ALA A 133 -8.62 10.83 13.22
CA ALA A 133 -8.42 9.39 13.32
C ALA A 133 -8.49 8.89 14.76
N TYR A 134 -8.61 7.59 14.93
CA TYR A 134 -8.48 6.90 16.21
C TYR A 134 -7.55 5.70 16.08
N ALA A 135 -6.84 5.42 17.17
CA ALA A 135 -5.86 4.33 17.25
C ALA A 135 -6.48 3.08 17.87
N LYS A 136 -6.33 1.95 17.19
CA LYS A 136 -6.80 0.62 17.65
C LYS A 136 -5.81 -0.47 17.31
N LYS A 137 -6.01 -1.66 17.86
CA LYS A 137 -5.29 -2.85 17.41
C LYS A 137 -5.88 -3.39 16.11
N GLY A 138 -5.03 -3.59 15.13
CA GLY A 138 -5.34 -4.25 13.88
C GLY A 138 -5.27 -5.78 13.97
N LEU A 139 -5.45 -6.44 12.82
CA LEU A 139 -5.52 -7.91 12.72
C LEU A 139 -4.31 -8.67 13.29
N ASN A 140 -3.13 -8.06 13.28
CA ASN A 140 -1.88 -8.69 13.77
C ASN A 140 -1.46 -8.17 15.15
N ASN A 141 -2.40 -7.64 15.93
CA ASN A 141 -2.14 -6.97 17.21
C ASN A 141 -1.20 -5.75 17.10
N SER A 142 -0.91 -5.28 15.89
CA SER A 142 -0.18 -4.05 15.63
C SER A 142 -1.11 -2.85 15.74
N LEU A 143 -0.55 -1.70 16.16
CA LEU A 143 -1.30 -0.45 16.21
C LEU A 143 -1.66 0.01 14.79
N GLU A 144 -2.90 0.43 14.59
CA GLU A 144 -3.37 1.02 13.33
C GLU A 144 -4.29 2.20 13.59
N LEU A 145 -4.32 3.14 12.65
CA LEU A 145 -5.28 4.23 12.61
C LEU A 145 -6.48 3.86 11.73
N SER A 146 -7.64 4.31 12.14
CA SER A 146 -8.85 4.34 11.32
C SER A 146 -9.51 5.69 11.44
N LEU A 147 -10.20 6.14 10.40
CA LEU A 147 -10.93 7.41 10.46
C LEU A 147 -12.17 7.27 11.34
N SER A 148 -12.45 8.31 12.11
CA SER A 148 -13.74 8.49 12.74
C SER A 148 -14.78 8.89 11.69
N ARG A 149 -16.06 8.97 12.06
CA ARG A 149 -17.13 9.36 11.13
C ARG A 149 -16.92 10.75 10.48
N MET A 150 -16.21 11.64 11.15
CA MET A 150 -15.89 12.99 10.67
C MET A 150 -14.42 13.11 10.24
N GLY A 151 -13.69 12.01 10.30
CA GLY A 151 -12.29 11.99 9.90
C GLY A 151 -12.12 12.10 8.39
N THR A 152 -10.98 12.63 7.97
CA THR A 152 -10.65 12.82 6.54
C THR A 152 -9.17 12.55 6.28
N VAL A 153 -8.86 12.22 5.02
CA VAL A 153 -7.50 12.16 4.50
C VAL A 153 -7.38 13.12 3.34
N LYS A 154 -6.34 13.95 3.34
CA LYS A 154 -6.09 14.97 2.31
C LYS A 154 -4.61 14.96 1.93
N ARG A 155 -4.30 15.34 0.69
CA ARG A 155 -2.93 15.69 0.31
C ARG A 155 -2.49 16.91 1.10
N SER A 156 -1.23 16.94 1.50
CA SER A 156 -0.62 18.04 2.23
C SER A 156 0.64 18.51 1.51
N ASP A 157 0.86 19.81 1.49
CA ASP A 157 2.09 20.42 0.97
C ASP A 157 3.17 20.55 2.06
N ALA A 158 2.93 19.98 3.26
CA ALA A 158 3.90 20.01 4.34
C ALA A 158 5.15 19.20 3.96
N GLU A 159 6.32 19.74 4.25
CA GLU A 159 7.57 19.00 4.13
C GLU A 159 7.70 18.05 5.30
N VAL A 160 7.80 16.74 4.99
CA VAL A 160 8.07 15.68 5.96
C VAL A 160 9.41 15.07 5.58
N ASP A 161 10.43 15.27 6.41
CA ASP A 161 11.78 14.77 6.17
C ASP A 161 11.87 13.28 6.57
N VAL A 162 11.27 12.45 5.74
CA VAL A 162 11.37 10.99 5.89
C VAL A 162 12.00 10.45 4.63
N PRO A 163 12.99 9.56 4.73
CA PRO A 163 13.60 8.91 3.57
C PRO A 163 12.66 7.86 2.95
N VAL A 164 11.40 8.20 2.79
CA VAL A 164 10.47 7.41 1.98
C VAL A 164 10.79 7.69 0.54
N LYS A 165 11.58 6.82 -0.05
CA LYS A 165 11.72 6.78 -1.49
C LYS A 165 10.41 6.25 -2.06
N GLY A 166 9.88 6.94 -3.07
CA GLY A 166 8.85 6.38 -3.93
C GLY A 166 9.33 5.04 -4.49
N PRO A 167 8.44 4.24 -5.10
CA PRO A 167 8.82 2.95 -5.66
C PRO A 167 9.90 3.15 -6.74
N GLU A 168 11.12 2.78 -6.41
CA GLU A 168 12.28 2.92 -7.28
C GLU A 168 12.32 1.75 -8.27
N HIS A 169 12.48 2.09 -9.55
CA HIS A 169 12.73 1.06 -10.56
C HIS A 169 14.12 0.44 -10.34
N VAL A 170 14.15 -0.87 -10.26
CA VAL A 170 15.37 -1.65 -10.01
C VAL A 170 15.56 -2.63 -11.16
N GLU A 171 16.76 -2.65 -11.74
CA GLU A 171 17.16 -3.68 -12.70
C GLU A 171 17.28 -5.03 -12.01
N ILE A 172 16.90 -6.10 -12.70
CA ILE A 172 16.90 -7.47 -12.14
C ILE A 172 18.28 -7.88 -11.63
N ALA A 173 19.35 -7.52 -12.34
CA ALA A 173 20.73 -7.82 -11.92
C ALA A 173 21.14 -7.11 -10.61
N SER A 174 20.46 -6.04 -10.23
CA SER A 174 20.73 -5.26 -9.02
C SER A 174 19.91 -5.71 -7.82
N LEU A 175 19.07 -6.75 -7.97
CA LEU A 175 18.26 -7.27 -6.88
C LEU A 175 19.13 -7.94 -5.82
N ALA A 176 18.96 -7.50 -4.57
CA ALA A 176 19.56 -8.10 -3.39
C ALA A 176 18.48 -8.64 -2.44
N GLU A 177 18.87 -9.43 -1.47
CA GLU A 177 17.96 -9.91 -0.42
C GLU A 177 17.46 -8.77 0.46
N ASN A 178 16.23 -8.88 0.95
CA ASN A 178 15.60 -7.94 1.90
C ASN A 178 15.41 -6.50 1.36
N MET A 179 15.29 -6.32 0.05
CA MET A 179 14.84 -5.06 -0.51
C MET A 179 13.32 -4.92 -0.35
N TYR A 180 12.87 -3.70 -0.09
CA TYR A 180 11.45 -3.35 0.06
C TYR A 180 11.08 -2.24 -0.91
N ASN A 181 9.79 -2.14 -1.22
CA ASN A 181 9.22 -1.12 -2.11
C ASN A 181 9.85 -1.10 -3.52
N VAL A 182 10.23 -2.28 -4.01
CA VAL A 182 10.89 -2.44 -5.31
C VAL A 182 9.87 -2.34 -6.44
N THR A 183 10.21 -1.58 -7.47
CA THR A 183 9.48 -1.58 -8.75
C THR A 183 10.27 -2.35 -9.80
N LEU A 184 9.62 -3.30 -10.45
CA LEU A 184 10.17 -4.07 -11.56
C LEU A 184 9.31 -3.90 -12.79
N VAL A 185 9.97 -3.79 -13.93
CA VAL A 185 9.34 -3.84 -15.24
C VAL A 185 10.10 -4.85 -16.09
N GLY A 186 9.37 -5.69 -16.77
CA GLY A 186 10.00 -6.69 -17.63
C GLY A 186 9.00 -7.43 -18.50
N VAL A 187 9.53 -8.35 -19.28
CA VAL A 187 8.76 -9.22 -20.16
C VAL A 187 8.51 -10.54 -19.47
N VAL A 188 7.32 -11.08 -19.61
CA VAL A 188 6.94 -12.41 -19.09
C VAL A 188 7.68 -13.47 -19.90
N ALA A 189 8.64 -14.14 -19.28
CA ALA A 189 9.36 -15.27 -19.85
C ALA A 189 8.63 -16.61 -19.64
N GLY A 190 7.80 -16.69 -18.61
CA GLY A 190 6.97 -17.85 -18.33
C GLY A 190 6.12 -17.68 -17.09
N VAL A 191 5.05 -18.45 -17.00
CA VAL A 191 4.11 -18.47 -15.87
C VAL A 191 3.80 -19.91 -15.50
N SER A 192 3.87 -20.24 -14.22
CA SER A 192 3.43 -21.55 -13.73
C SER A 192 1.92 -21.60 -13.55
N ASP A 193 1.37 -22.81 -13.44
CA ASP A 193 -0.01 -22.98 -13.04
C ASP A 193 -0.29 -22.36 -11.66
N VAL A 194 -1.51 -21.85 -11.48
CA VAL A 194 -1.99 -21.37 -10.18
C VAL A 194 -2.30 -22.58 -9.30
N ARG A 195 -1.60 -22.69 -8.19
CA ARG A 195 -1.83 -23.72 -7.17
C ARG A 195 -2.65 -23.15 -6.02
N GLU A 196 -3.61 -23.93 -5.56
CA GLU A 196 -4.42 -23.60 -4.39
C GLU A 196 -4.03 -24.52 -3.24
N TYR A 197 -3.96 -23.96 -2.04
CA TYR A 197 -3.75 -24.73 -0.82
C TYR A 197 -4.45 -24.07 0.35
N GLU A 198 -4.81 -24.86 1.33
CA GLU A 198 -5.43 -24.40 2.56
C GLU A 198 -4.42 -24.38 3.71
N ARG A 199 -4.45 -23.31 4.48
CA ARG A 199 -3.69 -23.18 5.71
C ARG A 199 -4.55 -22.51 6.78
N SER A 200 -4.71 -23.17 7.94
CA SER A 200 -5.50 -22.64 9.07
C SER A 200 -6.93 -22.24 8.67
N GLY A 201 -7.61 -23.05 7.83
CA GLY A 201 -8.98 -22.80 7.36
C GLY A 201 -9.11 -21.63 6.38
N ARG A 202 -8.00 -21.20 5.76
CA ARG A 202 -7.98 -20.16 4.71
C ARG A 202 -7.38 -20.74 3.44
N SER A 203 -8.04 -20.49 2.32
CA SER A 203 -7.52 -20.82 1.00
C SER A 203 -6.54 -19.74 0.53
N PHE A 204 -5.43 -20.16 -0.03
CA PHE A 204 -4.40 -19.34 -0.64
C PHE A 204 -4.13 -19.82 -2.06
N LYS A 205 -3.89 -18.87 -2.95
CA LYS A 205 -3.47 -19.15 -4.32
C LYS A 205 -2.05 -18.64 -4.51
N VAL A 206 -1.22 -19.41 -5.17
CA VAL A 206 0.15 -19.02 -5.50
C VAL A 206 0.49 -19.45 -6.92
N CYS A 207 1.22 -18.58 -7.61
CA CYS A 207 1.85 -18.94 -8.87
C CYS A 207 3.22 -18.28 -8.97
N SER A 208 4.08 -18.79 -9.84
CA SER A 208 5.37 -18.22 -10.16
C SER A 208 5.35 -17.62 -11.54
N LEU A 209 5.82 -16.39 -11.67
CA LEU A 209 6.06 -15.71 -12.93
C LEU A 209 7.56 -15.50 -13.07
N PHE A 210 8.10 -15.77 -14.23
CA PHE A 210 9.50 -15.49 -14.57
C PHE A 210 9.53 -14.21 -15.38
N LEU A 211 10.11 -13.17 -14.78
CA LEU A 211 10.24 -11.83 -15.36
C LEU A 211 11.65 -11.63 -15.89
N ARG A 212 11.78 -11.10 -17.10
CA ARG A 212 13.06 -10.80 -17.73
C ARG A 212 13.13 -9.32 -18.11
N ASP A 213 14.25 -8.70 -17.82
CA ASP A 213 14.68 -7.43 -18.38
C ASP A 213 15.99 -7.59 -19.18
N ASN A 214 16.63 -6.48 -19.56
CA ASN A 214 17.91 -6.54 -20.29
C ASN A 214 19.09 -7.02 -19.44
N THR A 215 18.93 -7.10 -18.13
CA THR A 215 20.02 -7.40 -17.18
C THR A 215 19.95 -8.80 -16.61
N GLY A 216 18.78 -9.45 -16.68
CA GLY A 216 18.61 -10.79 -16.15
C GLY A 216 17.18 -11.30 -16.12
N GLN A 217 17.00 -12.38 -15.38
CA GLN A 217 15.70 -13.00 -15.15
C GLN A 217 15.53 -13.27 -13.64
N VAL A 218 14.32 -13.03 -13.13
CA VAL A 218 13.97 -13.27 -11.73
C VAL A 218 12.63 -13.98 -11.61
N ARG A 219 12.50 -14.82 -10.60
CA ARG A 219 11.23 -15.42 -10.21
C ARG A 219 10.44 -14.46 -9.34
N VAL A 220 9.20 -14.20 -9.73
CA VAL A 220 8.22 -13.42 -8.97
C VAL A 220 7.17 -14.37 -8.44
N SER A 221 7.04 -14.47 -7.13
CA SER A 221 6.00 -15.26 -6.46
C SER A 221 4.77 -14.39 -6.25
N LEU A 222 3.68 -14.76 -6.90
CA LEU A 222 2.42 -14.04 -6.90
C LEU A 222 1.41 -14.75 -6.00
N TRP A 223 0.70 -13.97 -5.18
CA TRP A 223 -0.21 -14.50 -4.18
C TRP A 223 -1.65 -14.03 -4.40
N ASN A 224 -2.61 -14.92 -4.16
CA ASN A 224 -4.04 -14.67 -4.16
C ASN A 224 -4.52 -13.95 -5.44
N LYS A 225 -4.99 -12.70 -5.34
CA LYS A 225 -5.48 -11.93 -6.49
C LYS A 225 -4.44 -11.73 -7.59
N HIS A 226 -3.16 -11.59 -7.21
CA HIS A 226 -2.08 -11.43 -8.19
C HIS A 226 -1.82 -12.76 -8.92
N ALA A 227 -1.94 -13.89 -8.23
CA ALA A 227 -1.86 -15.21 -8.88
C ALA A 227 -3.02 -15.43 -9.88
N GLU A 228 -4.23 -14.99 -9.54
CA GLU A 228 -5.39 -15.13 -10.45
C GLU A 228 -5.24 -14.27 -11.73
N ARG A 229 -4.66 -13.07 -11.60
CA ARG A 229 -4.42 -12.19 -12.76
C ARG A 229 -3.47 -12.77 -13.78
N THR A 230 -2.61 -13.71 -13.40
CA THR A 230 -1.69 -14.35 -14.36
C THR A 230 -2.37 -15.24 -15.38
N ARG A 231 -3.63 -15.64 -15.18
CA ARG A 231 -4.38 -16.46 -16.13
C ARG A 231 -4.59 -15.79 -17.50
N SER A 232 -4.54 -14.46 -17.54
CA SER A 232 -4.66 -13.67 -18.78
C SER A 232 -3.32 -13.29 -19.39
N LEU A 233 -2.20 -13.68 -18.77
CA LEU A 233 -0.87 -13.37 -19.26
C LEU A 233 -0.39 -14.40 -20.27
N SER A 234 0.30 -13.88 -21.26
CA SER A 234 1.03 -14.68 -22.27
C SER A 234 2.53 -14.39 -22.17
N MET A 235 3.33 -15.32 -22.65
CA MET A 235 4.76 -15.10 -22.86
C MET A 235 4.94 -13.91 -23.81
N GLY A 236 5.83 -12.99 -23.46
CA GLY A 236 6.07 -11.76 -24.22
C GLY A 236 5.27 -10.56 -23.73
N ASP A 237 4.26 -10.74 -22.87
CA ASP A 237 3.56 -9.59 -22.26
C ASP A 237 4.53 -8.79 -21.38
N VAL A 238 4.36 -7.47 -21.38
CA VAL A 238 5.09 -6.58 -20.48
C VAL A 238 4.30 -6.45 -19.18
N VAL A 239 4.98 -6.58 -18.06
CA VAL A 239 4.36 -6.38 -16.75
C VAL A 239 5.18 -5.43 -15.88
N ARG A 240 4.47 -4.67 -15.06
CA ARG A 240 5.04 -3.78 -14.05
C ARG A 240 4.51 -4.19 -12.68
N PHE A 241 5.44 -4.42 -11.77
CA PHE A 241 5.15 -4.62 -10.35
C PHE A 241 5.68 -3.45 -9.54
N VAL A 242 4.86 -2.84 -8.71
CA VAL A 242 5.24 -1.72 -7.84
C VAL A 242 5.04 -2.11 -6.39
N GLY A 243 6.03 -1.86 -5.55
CA GLY A 243 5.94 -2.13 -4.11
C GLY A 243 6.16 -3.60 -3.73
N CYS A 244 6.98 -4.32 -4.51
CA CYS A 244 7.40 -5.67 -4.17
C CYS A 244 8.46 -5.70 -3.07
N HIS A 245 8.73 -6.88 -2.56
CA HIS A 245 9.89 -7.12 -1.71
C HIS A 245 10.68 -8.35 -2.20
N THR A 246 11.95 -8.41 -1.85
CA THR A 246 12.82 -9.52 -2.19
C THR A 246 13.12 -10.38 -0.97
N LYS A 247 13.37 -11.64 -1.20
CA LYS A 247 13.90 -12.57 -0.21
C LYS A 247 14.85 -13.57 -0.86
N MET A 248 15.65 -14.26 -0.07
CA MET A 248 16.40 -15.41 -0.54
C MET A 248 15.43 -16.59 -0.74
N GLY A 249 15.43 -17.14 -1.95
CA GLY A 249 14.73 -18.38 -2.29
C GLY A 249 15.71 -19.57 -2.38
N LEU A 250 15.21 -20.71 -2.86
CA LEU A 250 16.06 -21.90 -3.02
C LEU A 250 17.17 -21.72 -4.08
N ASN A 251 16.92 -20.88 -5.08
CA ASN A 251 17.77 -20.73 -6.26
C ASN A 251 18.28 -19.29 -6.41
N GLY A 252 18.41 -18.54 -5.34
CA GLY A 252 18.84 -17.15 -5.36
C GLY A 252 17.72 -16.18 -4.94
N VAL A 253 17.91 -14.90 -5.25
CA VAL A 253 16.96 -13.86 -4.89
C VAL A 253 15.65 -14.05 -5.64
N GLU A 254 14.54 -14.04 -4.93
CA GLU A 254 13.17 -14.06 -5.45
C GLU A 254 12.44 -12.77 -5.09
N VAL A 255 11.55 -12.36 -5.98
CA VAL A 255 10.62 -11.25 -5.72
C VAL A 255 9.27 -11.80 -5.26
N GLN A 256 8.68 -11.16 -4.28
CA GLN A 256 7.36 -11.53 -3.77
C GLN A 256 6.40 -10.34 -3.81
N THR A 257 5.18 -10.63 -4.22
CA THR A 257 4.07 -9.68 -4.08
C THR A 257 3.46 -9.78 -2.70
N ASN A 258 2.91 -8.67 -2.24
CA ASN A 258 2.20 -8.56 -0.97
C ASN A 258 0.88 -7.76 -1.16
N SER A 259 0.25 -7.39 -0.06
CA SER A 259 -1.02 -6.65 -0.11
C SER A 259 -0.89 -5.22 -0.64
N TYR A 260 0.32 -4.67 -0.67
CA TYR A 260 0.62 -3.32 -1.17
C TYR A 260 1.16 -3.33 -2.60
N THR A 261 1.48 -4.50 -3.15
CA THR A 261 1.96 -4.60 -4.52
C THR A 261 0.86 -4.22 -5.52
N GLN A 262 1.18 -3.30 -6.42
CA GLN A 262 0.39 -3.02 -7.60
C GLN A 262 0.94 -3.83 -8.76
N PHE A 263 0.05 -4.35 -9.61
CA PHE A 263 0.39 -5.18 -10.75
C PHE A 263 -0.32 -4.65 -11.99
N GLU A 264 0.45 -4.20 -12.97
CA GLU A 264 -0.01 -3.66 -14.24
C GLU A 264 0.43 -4.57 -15.39
N THR A 265 -0.44 -4.74 -16.38
CA THR A 265 -0.18 -5.53 -17.57
C THR A 265 -0.13 -4.60 -18.77
N ASN A 266 0.89 -4.75 -19.61
CA ASN A 266 1.16 -3.94 -20.79
C ASN A 266 1.05 -2.42 -20.51
N PRO A 267 1.74 -1.93 -19.44
CA PRO A 267 1.76 -0.52 -19.12
C PRO A 267 2.43 0.27 -20.25
N ASP A 268 1.91 1.48 -20.49
CA ASP A 268 2.57 2.44 -21.36
C ASP A 268 3.76 3.06 -20.60
N ILE A 269 4.98 2.70 -21.02
CA ILE A 269 6.20 3.17 -20.37
C ILE A 269 7.12 3.76 -21.43
N ASP A 270 7.17 5.08 -21.47
CA ASP A 270 8.03 5.81 -22.38
C ASP A 270 9.52 5.50 -22.15
N GLY A 271 10.24 5.24 -23.24
CA GLY A 271 11.70 5.14 -23.24
C GLY A 271 12.28 3.84 -22.67
N LEU A 272 11.45 2.86 -22.25
CA LEU A 272 11.93 1.58 -21.77
C LEU A 272 12.14 0.60 -22.95
N SER A 273 13.40 0.19 -23.17
CA SER A 273 13.73 -0.91 -24.09
C SER A 273 13.73 -2.21 -23.30
N LEU A 274 12.90 -3.16 -23.68
CA LEU A 274 12.84 -4.49 -23.07
C LEU A 274 13.33 -5.56 -24.07
N PRO A 275 13.84 -6.69 -23.56
CA PRO A 275 14.26 -7.78 -24.42
C PRO A 275 13.05 -8.43 -25.10
N THR A 276 13.24 -8.90 -26.32
CA THR A 276 12.30 -9.83 -26.93
C THR A 276 12.51 -11.22 -26.34
N ILE A 277 11.42 -11.92 -26.04
CA ILE A 277 11.49 -13.32 -25.65
C ILE A 277 11.56 -14.13 -26.95
N ASP A 278 12.73 -14.67 -27.25
CA ASP A 278 12.86 -15.63 -28.35
C ASP A 278 12.09 -16.90 -28.02
N ALA A 279 11.18 -17.27 -28.90
CA ALA A 279 10.20 -18.30 -28.62
C ALA A 279 10.81 -19.68 -28.40
N ASP A 280 11.97 -19.97 -29.01
CA ASP A 280 12.57 -21.31 -29.01
C ASP A 280 14.09 -21.25 -28.82
N VAL A 281 14.59 -21.79 -27.72
CA VAL A 281 16.00 -22.00 -27.45
C VAL A 281 16.35 -23.44 -27.82
N GLN A 282 17.53 -23.66 -28.44
CA GLN A 282 17.98 -25.02 -28.74
C GLN A 282 18.36 -25.75 -27.42
N LEU A 283 18.07 -27.06 -27.36
CA LEU A 283 18.39 -27.85 -26.17
C LEU A 283 19.87 -27.81 -25.79
N SER A 284 20.78 -27.62 -26.77
CA SER A 284 22.21 -27.46 -26.52
C SER A 284 22.62 -26.16 -25.84
N GLU A 285 21.74 -25.16 -25.84
CA GLU A 285 21.97 -23.83 -25.26
C GLU A 285 21.39 -23.68 -23.86
N LEU A 286 20.73 -24.74 -23.36
CA LEU A 286 20.17 -24.73 -22.02
C LEU A 286 21.27 -24.67 -20.96
N SER A 287 21.16 -23.73 -20.02
CA SER A 287 22.00 -23.64 -18.83
C SER A 287 21.27 -24.10 -17.60
N THR A 288 22.00 -24.44 -16.56
CA THR A 288 21.44 -24.81 -15.24
C THR A 288 21.16 -23.60 -14.33
N ASP A 289 21.32 -22.39 -14.84
CA ASP A 289 21.28 -21.13 -14.06
C ASP A 289 19.86 -20.64 -13.76
N ASN A 290 18.93 -21.56 -13.48
CA ASN A 290 17.55 -21.27 -13.05
C ASN A 290 16.75 -20.35 -13.98
N GLN A 291 17.08 -20.33 -15.26
CA GLN A 291 16.33 -19.58 -16.24
C GLN A 291 15.15 -20.41 -16.75
N PHE A 292 14.08 -19.72 -17.08
CA PHE A 292 12.94 -20.31 -17.75
C PHE A 292 13.15 -20.22 -19.26
N PHE A 293 13.13 -21.36 -19.96
CA PHE A 293 13.32 -21.44 -21.40
C PHE A 293 12.09 -21.99 -22.08
N SER A 294 11.78 -21.50 -23.28
CA SER A 294 10.87 -22.16 -24.19
C SER A 294 11.68 -23.05 -25.14
N VAL A 295 11.34 -24.32 -25.22
CA VAL A 295 11.98 -25.27 -26.10
C VAL A 295 10.94 -25.96 -26.96
N ARG A 296 11.30 -26.22 -28.21
CA ARG A 296 10.50 -27.03 -29.13
C ARG A 296 11.24 -28.32 -29.42
N GLY A 297 10.55 -29.44 -29.27
CA GLY A 297 11.15 -30.76 -29.53
C GLY A 297 10.09 -31.80 -29.86
N VAL A 298 10.58 -32.98 -30.22
CA VAL A 298 9.73 -34.17 -30.40
C VAL A 298 9.86 -35.03 -29.17
N VAL A 299 8.73 -35.40 -28.57
CA VAL A 299 8.71 -36.32 -27.44
C VAL A 299 9.07 -37.71 -27.98
N THR A 300 10.22 -38.23 -27.58
CA THR A 300 10.68 -39.56 -28.03
C THR A 300 10.23 -40.68 -27.10
N GLN A 301 9.98 -40.37 -25.83
CA GLN A 301 9.53 -41.35 -24.84
C GLN A 301 8.78 -40.66 -23.72
N VAL A 302 7.69 -41.30 -23.28
CA VAL A 302 6.90 -40.92 -22.10
C VAL A 302 6.92 -42.08 -21.14
N TYR A 303 7.24 -41.85 -19.88
CA TYR A 303 7.19 -42.82 -18.82
C TYR A 303 5.84 -42.76 -18.11
N GLU A 304 5.40 -43.88 -17.59
CA GLU A 304 4.20 -43.89 -16.73
C GLU A 304 4.47 -43.11 -15.44
N PRO A 305 3.45 -42.37 -14.96
CA PRO A 305 3.57 -41.64 -13.70
C PRO A 305 3.95 -42.61 -12.56
N ARG A 306 4.89 -42.17 -11.71
CA ARG A 306 5.28 -42.90 -10.50
C ARG A 306 4.87 -42.10 -9.28
N SER A 307 4.29 -42.77 -8.31
CA SER A 307 4.03 -42.17 -7.01
C SER A 307 5.22 -42.36 -6.07
N PHE A 308 5.49 -41.36 -5.27
CA PHE A 308 6.43 -41.45 -4.15
C PHE A 308 5.84 -40.74 -2.93
N PHE A 309 6.24 -41.18 -1.75
CA PHE A 309 5.84 -40.55 -0.50
C PHE A 309 6.91 -39.54 -0.06
N ARG A 310 6.49 -38.35 0.31
CA ARG A 310 7.35 -37.36 0.98
C ARG A 310 7.57 -37.81 2.44
N ASP A 311 8.55 -37.18 3.10
CA ASP A 311 8.88 -37.41 4.51
C ASP A 311 7.69 -37.13 5.46
N ASP A 312 6.74 -36.29 5.04
CA ASP A 312 5.50 -35.97 5.76
C ASP A 312 4.35 -36.99 5.50
N GLY A 313 4.62 -38.05 4.74
CA GLY A 313 3.66 -39.08 4.38
C GLY A 313 2.70 -38.73 3.23
N THR A 314 2.88 -37.53 2.59
CA THR A 314 2.03 -37.16 1.46
C THR A 314 2.46 -37.89 0.19
N GLU A 315 1.51 -38.57 -0.48
CA GLU A 315 1.74 -39.19 -1.78
C GLU A 315 1.77 -38.11 -2.89
N VAL A 316 2.82 -38.13 -3.71
CA VAL A 316 3.00 -37.24 -4.87
C VAL A 316 3.22 -38.07 -6.10
N MET A 317 2.49 -37.79 -7.19
CA MET A 317 2.73 -38.37 -8.51
C MET A 317 3.69 -37.48 -9.33
N VAL A 318 4.66 -38.08 -9.99
CA VAL A 318 5.61 -37.44 -10.91
C VAL A 318 5.63 -38.24 -12.22
#